data_8ca78060a28a15e53d6cf02fc2673238
#
_entry.id   8ca78060a28a15e53d6cf02fc2673238
#
_cell.length_a   1.000
_cell.length_b   1.000
_cell.length_c   1.000
_cell.angle_alpha   90.00
_cell.angle_beta   90.00
_cell.angle_gamma   90.00
#
_symmetry.space_group_name_H-M   'P 1'
#
loop_
_entity.id
_entity.type
_entity.pdbx_description
1 polymer ?
#
loop_
_entity_poly.entity_id
_entity_poly.type
_entity_poly.pdbx_seq_one_letter_code
_entity_poly.pdbx_strand_id
1 'polypeptide(L)'
;VNDEKSYPSRLQVKIASAGFPHKVVNAGVSGDTTAGGVRRIRWVMKHEPEIVILALGANDGLRGLSVDEMRKNLETIIAICREHNARILLAGMKALPNYGEDYMRDFEAVFPELAKKHDLIFLPFLLEGVAGEREHTHPDGMHPIASGYSIVTDLVWKRLEPMLKK
;
A
#
# COMPACT_ATOMS: atom_id res chain seq x y z
N VAL A 1 -8.37 -12.21 8.38
CA VAL A 1 -9.31 -11.67 7.39
C VAL A 1 -9.54 -12.77 6.37
N ASN A 2 -10.80 -13.10 6.09
CA ASN A 2 -11.14 -14.09 5.08
C ASN A 2 -10.59 -13.59 3.73
N ASP A 3 -9.71 -14.33 3.09
CA ASP A 3 -8.94 -13.90 1.90
C ASP A 3 -9.83 -13.36 0.77
N GLU A 4 -11.04 -13.92 0.64
CA GLU A 4 -12.02 -13.53 -0.38
C GLU A 4 -12.58 -12.10 -0.24
N LYS A 5 -12.45 -11.47 0.95
CA LYS A 5 -12.98 -10.13 1.23
C LYS A 5 -11.91 -9.03 1.23
N SER A 6 -10.65 -9.40 1.08
CA SER A 6 -9.53 -8.46 1.04
C SER A 6 -9.53 -7.62 -0.25
N TYR A 7 -8.93 -6.43 -0.21
CA TYR A 7 -8.86 -5.61 -1.43
C TYR A 7 -8.06 -6.27 -2.57
N PRO A 8 -7.00 -7.07 -2.34
CA PRO A 8 -6.33 -7.78 -3.44
C PRO A 8 -7.24 -8.77 -4.17
N SER A 9 -8.07 -9.52 -3.44
CA SER A 9 -9.03 -10.46 -4.06
C SER A 9 -10.10 -9.74 -4.88
N ARG A 10 -10.62 -8.61 -4.37
CA ARG A 10 -11.56 -7.76 -5.10
C ARG A 10 -10.93 -7.10 -6.32
N LEU A 11 -9.66 -6.73 -6.21
CA LEU A 11 -8.89 -6.17 -7.32
C LEU A 11 -8.73 -7.19 -8.44
N GLN A 12 -8.49 -8.48 -8.11
CA GLN A 12 -8.46 -9.56 -9.09
C GLN A 12 -9.76 -9.66 -9.88
N VAL A 13 -10.90 -9.54 -9.22
CA VAL A 13 -12.22 -9.54 -9.88
C VAL A 13 -12.34 -8.37 -10.85
N LYS A 14 -11.93 -7.16 -10.46
CA LYS A 14 -11.95 -5.98 -11.34
C LYS A 14 -11.06 -6.14 -12.56
N ILE A 15 -9.85 -6.64 -12.37
CA ILE A 15 -8.88 -6.91 -13.44
C ILE A 15 -9.49 -7.89 -14.48
N ALA A 16 -10.03 -9.00 -14.01
CA ALA A 16 -10.66 -10.00 -14.87
C ALA A 16 -11.90 -9.45 -15.59
N SER A 17 -12.76 -8.71 -14.89
CA SER A 17 -13.96 -8.09 -15.47
C SER A 17 -13.63 -7.04 -16.53
N ALA A 18 -12.49 -6.36 -16.41
CA ALA A 18 -12.01 -5.40 -17.40
C ALA A 18 -11.26 -6.07 -18.58
N GLY A 19 -11.13 -7.41 -18.58
CA GLY A 19 -10.53 -8.18 -19.66
C GLY A 19 -9.00 -8.16 -19.67
N PHE A 20 -8.35 -7.87 -18.55
CA PHE A 20 -6.90 -7.96 -18.41
C PHE A 20 -6.46 -9.37 -17.97
N PRO A 21 -5.35 -9.90 -18.49
CA PRO A 21 -4.87 -11.25 -18.18
C PRO A 21 -4.08 -11.36 -16.86
N HIS A 22 -3.88 -10.23 -16.18
CA HIS A 22 -3.02 -10.14 -14.99
C HIS A 22 -3.60 -10.90 -13.80
N LYS A 23 -2.71 -11.49 -13.01
CA LYS A 23 -3.02 -12.15 -11.74
C LYS A 23 -2.52 -11.31 -10.56
N VAL A 24 -3.35 -11.24 -9.51
CA VAL A 24 -2.98 -10.59 -8.26
C VAL A 24 -2.39 -11.63 -7.32
N VAL A 25 -1.18 -11.37 -6.83
CA VAL A 25 -0.54 -12.14 -5.76
C VAL A 25 -0.64 -11.31 -4.48
N ASN A 26 -1.37 -11.82 -3.49
CA ASN A 26 -1.45 -11.18 -2.18
C ASN A 26 -0.17 -11.50 -1.39
N ALA A 27 0.76 -10.55 -1.34
CA ALA A 27 1.98 -10.62 -0.56
C ALA A 27 1.88 -9.86 0.79
N GLY A 28 0.67 -9.46 1.19
CA GLY A 28 0.43 -8.75 2.44
C GLY A 28 0.63 -9.63 3.66
N VAL A 29 1.25 -9.07 4.71
CA VAL A 29 1.39 -9.70 6.03
C VAL A 29 0.80 -8.74 7.06
N SER A 30 -0.17 -9.23 7.83
CA SER A 30 -0.81 -8.42 8.87
C SER A 30 0.21 -7.98 9.93
N GLY A 31 0.16 -6.71 10.33
CA GLY A 31 1.08 -6.16 11.34
C GLY A 31 2.51 -5.90 10.84
N ASP A 32 2.79 -6.10 9.54
CA ASP A 32 4.13 -5.91 9.00
C ASP A 32 4.53 -4.43 8.93
N THR A 33 5.80 -4.18 9.21
CA THR A 33 6.43 -2.86 9.10
C THR A 33 7.24 -2.76 7.81
N THR A 34 7.75 -1.57 7.52
CA THR A 34 8.65 -1.37 6.38
C THR A 34 9.92 -2.22 6.51
N ALA A 35 10.46 -2.40 7.72
CA ALA A 35 11.59 -3.30 7.99
C ALA A 35 11.25 -4.77 7.67
N GLY A 36 10.02 -5.21 7.97
CA GLY A 36 9.53 -6.52 7.56
C GLY A 36 9.45 -6.65 6.04
N GLY A 37 8.96 -5.63 5.38
CA GLY A 37 8.95 -5.54 3.92
C GLY A 37 10.34 -5.72 3.30
N VAL A 38 11.37 -5.04 3.83
CA VAL A 38 12.76 -5.19 3.38
C VAL A 38 13.24 -6.64 3.47
N ARG A 39 12.94 -7.32 4.57
CA ARG A 39 13.37 -8.72 4.77
C ARG A 39 12.80 -9.69 3.74
N ARG A 40 11.59 -9.41 3.22
CA ARG A 40 10.88 -10.35 2.35
C ARG A 40 10.72 -9.90 0.90
N ILE A 41 11.06 -8.66 0.55
CA ILE A 41 10.85 -8.18 -0.83
C ILE A 41 11.58 -9.03 -1.87
N ARG A 42 12.79 -9.50 -1.61
CA ARG A 42 13.51 -10.38 -2.54
C ARG A 42 12.81 -11.71 -2.78
N TRP A 43 12.09 -12.23 -1.77
CA TRP A 43 11.26 -13.41 -1.95
C TRP A 43 10.02 -13.09 -2.81
N VAL A 44 9.39 -11.94 -2.59
CA VAL A 44 8.26 -11.48 -3.41
C VAL A 44 8.67 -11.33 -4.87
N MET A 45 9.86 -10.81 -5.14
CA MET A 45 10.39 -10.64 -6.51
C MET A 45 10.62 -11.97 -7.26
N LYS A 46 10.68 -13.12 -6.57
CA LYS A 46 10.73 -14.44 -7.23
C LYS A 46 9.46 -14.79 -8.02
N HIS A 47 8.36 -14.10 -7.76
CA HIS A 47 7.13 -14.22 -8.55
C HIS A 47 7.16 -13.37 -9.84
N GLU A 48 8.26 -12.66 -10.11
CA GLU A 48 8.46 -11.81 -11.28
C GLU A 48 7.28 -10.83 -11.52
N PRO A 49 6.83 -10.07 -10.50
CA PRO A 49 5.69 -9.20 -10.66
C PRO A 49 6.00 -8.07 -11.66
N GLU A 50 5.10 -7.83 -12.59
CA GLU A 50 5.19 -6.69 -13.51
C GLU A 50 4.91 -5.36 -12.77
N ILE A 51 3.99 -5.40 -11.79
CA ILE A 51 3.59 -4.24 -10.99
C ILE A 51 3.59 -4.64 -9.51
N VAL A 52 4.16 -3.80 -8.68
CA VAL A 52 4.09 -3.92 -7.22
C VAL A 52 3.25 -2.79 -6.66
N ILE A 53 2.18 -3.13 -5.94
CA ILE A 53 1.44 -2.17 -5.12
C ILE A 53 2.14 -2.14 -3.76
N LEU A 54 2.89 -1.07 -3.50
CA LEU A 54 3.64 -0.89 -2.27
C LEU A 54 2.79 -0.12 -1.27
N ALA A 55 2.21 -0.85 -0.31
CA ALA A 55 1.33 -0.34 0.73
C ALA A 55 1.87 -0.75 2.11
N LEU A 56 2.92 -0.08 2.57
CA LEU A 56 3.59 -0.29 3.86
C LEU A 56 3.82 1.04 4.58
N GLY A 57 4.02 0.96 5.89
CA GLY A 57 4.31 2.10 6.75
C GLY A 57 3.24 2.36 7.80
N ALA A 58 2.01 1.89 7.62
CA ALA A 58 0.95 2.08 8.60
C ALA A 58 1.35 1.54 9.99
N ASN A 59 1.95 0.36 10.06
CA ASN A 59 2.42 -0.23 11.32
C ASN A 59 3.65 0.49 11.89
N ASP A 60 4.48 1.11 11.06
CA ASP A 60 5.56 2.00 11.52
C ASP A 60 4.96 3.21 12.24
N GLY A 61 3.96 3.85 11.64
CA GLY A 61 3.23 4.98 12.24
C GLY A 61 2.47 4.62 13.51
N LEU A 62 1.77 3.48 13.54
CA LEU A 62 1.04 3.00 14.72
C LEU A 62 1.96 2.75 15.92
N ARG A 63 3.21 2.36 15.67
CA ARG A 63 4.20 2.06 16.70
C ARG A 63 5.14 3.22 16.99
N GLY A 64 4.97 4.37 16.34
CA GLY A 64 5.84 5.53 16.51
C GLY A 64 7.30 5.26 16.13
N LEU A 65 7.53 4.41 15.14
CA LEU A 65 8.88 4.08 14.70
C LEU A 65 9.53 5.26 13.96
N SER A 66 10.85 5.23 13.84
CA SER A 66 11.61 6.29 13.18
C SER A 66 11.15 6.52 11.74
N VAL A 67 10.76 7.75 11.43
CA VAL A 67 10.37 8.17 10.07
C VAL A 67 11.53 8.03 9.10
N ASP A 68 12.76 8.34 9.53
CA ASP A 68 13.96 8.21 8.70
C ASP A 68 14.25 6.73 8.35
N GLU A 69 14.10 5.83 9.32
CA GLU A 69 14.26 4.39 9.05
C GLU A 69 13.15 3.86 8.13
N MET A 70 11.91 4.29 8.32
CA MET A 70 10.80 3.96 7.43
C MET A 70 11.10 4.43 6.00
N ARG A 71 11.59 5.66 5.83
CA ARG A 71 12.01 6.21 4.52
C ARG A 71 13.08 5.34 3.86
N LYS A 72 14.15 5.02 4.57
CA LYS A 72 15.24 4.16 4.06
C LYS A 72 14.74 2.78 3.65
N ASN A 73 13.86 2.19 4.46
CA ASN A 73 13.27 0.89 4.17
C ASN A 73 12.43 0.94 2.88
N LEU A 74 11.58 1.94 2.72
CA LEU A 74 10.78 2.12 1.50
C LEU A 74 11.68 2.35 0.27
N GLU A 75 12.73 3.16 0.38
CA GLU A 75 13.71 3.35 -0.70
C GLU A 75 14.41 2.04 -1.08
N THR A 76 14.79 1.23 -0.10
CA THR A 76 15.38 -0.09 -0.34
C THR A 76 14.42 -1.01 -1.10
N ILE A 77 13.15 -1.03 -0.71
CA ILE A 77 12.12 -1.82 -1.40
C ILE A 77 11.94 -1.33 -2.84
N ILE A 78 11.85 -0.01 -3.04
CA ILE A 78 11.73 0.60 -4.37
C ILE A 78 12.92 0.22 -5.27
N ALA A 79 14.13 0.30 -4.73
CA ALA A 79 15.35 -0.07 -5.47
C ALA A 79 15.32 -1.54 -5.91
N ILE A 80 14.97 -2.45 -5.00
CA ILE A 80 14.88 -3.89 -5.30
C ILE A 80 13.79 -4.18 -6.35
N CYS A 81 12.63 -3.54 -6.26
CA CYS A 81 11.60 -3.68 -7.29
C CYS A 81 12.12 -3.25 -8.68
N ARG A 82 12.87 -2.13 -8.74
CA ARG A 82 13.46 -1.63 -9.98
C ARG A 82 14.55 -2.52 -10.55
N GLU A 83 15.38 -3.12 -9.69
CA GLU A 83 16.38 -4.13 -10.10
C GLU A 83 15.71 -5.29 -10.86
N HIS A 84 14.47 -5.60 -10.56
CA HIS A 84 13.66 -6.65 -11.20
C HIS A 84 12.71 -6.11 -12.29
N ASN A 85 12.87 -4.86 -12.72
CA ASN A 85 12.02 -4.19 -13.72
C ASN A 85 10.53 -4.10 -13.35
N ALA A 86 10.18 -4.22 -12.08
CA ALA A 86 8.80 -4.04 -11.63
C ALA A 86 8.44 -2.56 -11.55
N ARG A 87 7.28 -2.20 -12.10
CA ARG A 87 6.68 -0.87 -11.93
C ARG A 87 6.02 -0.78 -10.57
N ILE A 88 5.96 0.41 -9.98
CA ILE A 88 5.49 0.58 -8.61
C ILE A 88 4.31 1.55 -8.57
N LEU A 89 3.24 1.11 -7.90
CA LEU A 89 2.18 1.96 -7.38
C LEU A 89 2.43 2.15 -5.88
N LEU A 90 2.85 3.34 -5.48
CA LEU A 90 3.06 3.66 -4.07
C LEU A 90 1.74 4.15 -3.44
N ALA A 91 1.31 3.51 -2.36
CA ALA A 91 0.17 3.94 -1.57
C ALA A 91 0.62 4.68 -0.31
N GLY A 92 0.18 5.93 -0.17
CA GLY A 92 0.45 6.74 1.01
C GLY A 92 -0.34 6.30 2.23
N MET A 93 0.22 6.57 3.40
CA MET A 93 -0.38 6.33 4.71
C MET A 93 -0.40 7.62 5.52
N LYS A 94 -1.27 7.69 6.52
CA LYS A 94 -1.31 8.77 7.51
C LYS A 94 -1.00 8.21 8.89
N ALA A 95 -0.33 8.99 9.72
CA ALA A 95 -0.08 8.64 11.12
C ALA A 95 -1.22 9.13 12.02
N LEU A 96 -1.39 8.45 13.14
CA LEU A 96 -2.29 8.90 14.21
C LEU A 96 -1.64 10.03 15.03
N PRO A 97 -2.44 10.89 15.71
CA PRO A 97 -1.92 12.04 16.46
C PRO A 97 -1.15 11.68 17.74
N ASN A 98 -1.07 10.42 18.10
CA ASN A 98 -0.51 9.92 19.37
C ASN A 98 0.95 10.34 19.61
N TYR A 99 1.71 10.57 18.53
CA TYR A 99 3.14 10.94 18.60
C TYR A 99 3.41 12.39 18.26
N GLY A 100 2.35 13.23 18.20
CA GLY A 100 2.42 14.67 17.98
C GLY A 100 2.40 15.09 16.52
N GLU A 101 2.16 16.39 16.31
CA GLU A 101 1.97 16.98 14.98
C GLU A 101 3.23 16.90 14.10
N ASP A 102 4.41 17.09 14.70
CA ASP A 102 5.67 17.01 13.96
C ASP A 102 5.89 15.61 13.39
N TYR A 103 5.63 14.58 14.20
CA TYR A 103 5.72 13.19 13.75
C TYR A 103 4.74 12.91 12.60
N MET A 104 3.48 13.34 12.74
CA MET A 104 2.46 13.16 11.70
C MET A 104 2.88 13.81 10.39
N ARG A 105 3.31 15.07 10.44
CA ARG A 105 3.76 15.82 9.26
C ARG A 105 4.94 15.12 8.59
N ASP A 106 5.96 14.76 9.35
CA ASP A 106 7.18 14.14 8.82
C ASP A 106 6.92 12.74 8.27
N PHE A 107 6.04 11.96 8.92
CA PHE A 107 5.58 10.66 8.46
C PHE A 107 4.84 10.77 7.11
N GLU A 108 3.85 11.64 7.03
CA GLU A 108 3.02 11.79 5.83
C GLU A 108 3.81 12.32 4.64
N ALA A 109 4.81 13.18 4.87
CA ALA A 109 5.66 13.75 3.84
C ALA A 109 6.53 12.70 3.11
N VAL A 110 6.86 11.58 3.75
CA VAL A 110 7.70 10.53 3.15
C VAL A 110 7.13 10.02 1.83
N PHE A 111 5.84 9.77 1.77
CA PHE A 111 5.21 9.12 0.62
C PHE A 111 5.21 9.98 -0.65
N PRO A 112 4.70 11.24 -0.64
CA PRO A 112 4.75 12.10 -1.83
C PRO A 112 6.19 12.46 -2.23
N GLU A 113 7.11 12.60 -1.27
CA GLU A 113 8.51 12.85 -1.56
C GLU A 113 9.16 11.68 -2.30
N LEU A 114 8.93 10.44 -1.84
CA LEU A 114 9.42 9.24 -2.52
C LEU A 114 8.79 9.06 -3.90
N ALA A 115 7.48 9.30 -4.01
CA ALA A 115 6.79 9.22 -5.29
C ALA A 115 7.39 10.20 -6.30
N LYS A 116 7.65 11.44 -5.90
CA LYS A 116 8.29 12.47 -6.74
C LYS A 116 9.73 12.12 -7.07
N LYS A 117 10.53 11.74 -6.05
CA LYS A 117 11.96 11.41 -6.22
C LYS A 117 12.18 10.26 -7.19
N HIS A 118 11.30 9.28 -7.16
CA HIS A 118 11.42 8.05 -7.94
C HIS A 118 10.44 7.98 -9.12
N ASP A 119 9.72 9.06 -9.45
CA ASP A 119 8.73 9.09 -10.52
C ASP A 119 7.78 7.88 -10.47
N LEU A 120 7.12 7.71 -9.32
CA LEU A 120 6.20 6.59 -9.09
C LEU A 120 4.76 7.00 -9.30
N ILE A 121 3.94 6.05 -9.75
CA ILE A 121 2.48 6.21 -9.66
C ILE A 121 2.09 6.26 -8.18
N PHE A 122 1.32 7.27 -7.80
CA PHE A 122 1.06 7.57 -6.40
C PHE A 122 -0.44 7.61 -6.08
N LEU A 123 -0.83 6.86 -5.05
CA LEU A 123 -2.11 6.96 -4.38
C LEU A 123 -1.90 7.72 -3.06
N PRO A 124 -2.38 8.96 -2.91
CA PRO A 124 -2.04 9.82 -1.77
C PRO A 124 -2.39 9.23 -0.40
N PHE A 125 -3.54 8.56 -0.28
CA PHE A 125 -3.94 7.88 0.95
C PHE A 125 -4.76 6.63 0.64
N LEU A 126 -4.26 5.47 1.07
CA LEU A 126 -4.89 4.16 0.80
C LEU A 126 -6.28 4.04 1.43
N LEU A 127 -6.49 4.62 2.62
CA LEU A 127 -7.72 4.55 3.39
C LEU A 127 -8.58 5.82 3.28
N GLU A 128 -8.45 6.58 2.20
CA GLU A 128 -9.28 7.76 1.96
C GLU A 128 -10.77 7.37 1.91
N GLY A 129 -11.60 8.09 2.66
CA GLY A 129 -13.03 7.79 2.81
C GLY A 129 -13.35 6.52 3.61
N VAL A 130 -12.36 5.92 4.28
CA VAL A 130 -12.52 4.71 5.10
C VAL A 130 -12.04 4.94 6.53
N ALA A 131 -10.81 5.45 6.71
CA ALA A 131 -10.26 5.67 8.05
C ALA A 131 -11.10 6.69 8.82
N GLY A 132 -11.50 6.33 10.05
CA GLY A 132 -12.37 7.14 10.89
C GLY A 132 -13.87 7.01 10.60
N GLU A 133 -14.26 6.38 9.49
CA GLU A 133 -15.66 6.20 9.12
C GLU A 133 -16.22 4.90 9.74
N ARG A 134 -17.10 5.04 10.73
CA ARG A 134 -17.68 3.89 11.46
C ARG A 134 -18.45 2.92 10.57
N GLU A 135 -19.02 3.41 9.47
CA GLU A 135 -19.74 2.58 8.49
C GLU A 135 -18.84 1.71 7.63
N HIS A 136 -17.54 1.99 7.64
CA HIS A 136 -16.56 1.36 6.77
C HIS A 136 -15.41 0.67 7.50
N THR A 137 -15.35 0.83 8.84
CA THR A 137 -14.29 0.26 9.67
C THR A 137 -14.85 -0.62 10.79
N HIS A 138 -14.01 -1.48 11.32
CA HIS A 138 -14.22 -2.12 12.62
C HIS A 138 -14.28 -1.06 13.73
N PRO A 139 -14.71 -1.41 14.96
CA PRO A 139 -14.80 -0.46 16.08
C PRO A 139 -13.50 0.28 16.43
N ASP A 140 -12.35 -0.21 15.95
CA ASP A 140 -11.05 0.45 16.10
C ASP A 140 -10.88 1.69 15.18
N GLY A 141 -11.80 1.91 14.26
CA GLY A 141 -11.77 3.06 13.33
C GLY A 141 -10.68 3.00 12.25
N MET A 142 -9.95 1.89 12.16
CA MET A 142 -8.79 1.76 11.26
C MET A 142 -8.91 0.61 10.28
N HIS A 143 -9.29 -0.57 10.75
CA HIS A 143 -9.37 -1.76 9.91
C HIS A 143 -10.67 -1.76 9.10
N PRO A 144 -10.60 -1.79 7.75
CA PRO A 144 -11.78 -1.78 6.91
C PRO A 144 -12.65 -3.02 7.12
N ILE A 145 -13.96 -2.84 7.08
CA ILE A 145 -14.94 -3.91 6.86
C ILE A 145 -15.19 -4.09 5.35
N ALA A 146 -16.11 -4.97 4.97
CA ALA A 146 -16.38 -5.28 3.57
C ALA A 146 -16.68 -4.06 2.68
N SER A 147 -17.43 -3.08 3.19
CA SER A 147 -17.71 -1.81 2.48
C SER A 147 -16.45 -0.95 2.32
N GLY A 148 -15.63 -0.86 3.37
CA GLY A 148 -14.36 -0.14 3.34
C GLY A 148 -13.39 -0.76 2.34
N TYR A 149 -13.29 -2.09 2.27
CA TYR A 149 -12.46 -2.76 1.26
C TYR A 149 -12.93 -2.50 -0.17
N SER A 150 -14.22 -2.29 -0.42
CA SER A 150 -14.70 -1.85 -1.73
C SER A 150 -14.15 -0.49 -2.11
N ILE A 151 -14.19 0.47 -1.19
CA ILE A 151 -13.66 1.83 -1.40
C ILE A 151 -12.15 1.77 -1.68
N VAL A 152 -11.39 1.05 -0.84
CA VAL A 152 -9.94 0.85 -1.04
C VAL A 152 -9.65 0.25 -2.42
N THR A 153 -10.43 -0.77 -2.82
CA THR A 153 -10.27 -1.41 -4.13
C THR A 153 -10.48 -0.40 -5.26
N ASP A 154 -11.48 0.47 -5.17
CA ASP A 154 -11.78 1.50 -6.18
C ASP A 154 -10.68 2.57 -6.25
N LEU A 155 -10.13 2.98 -5.11
CA LEU A 155 -9.01 3.92 -5.05
C LEU A 155 -7.76 3.34 -5.74
N VAL A 156 -7.42 2.10 -5.42
CA VAL A 156 -6.29 1.39 -6.05
C VAL A 156 -6.55 1.19 -7.54
N TRP A 157 -7.73 0.76 -7.92
CA TRP A 157 -8.11 0.51 -9.32
C TRP A 157 -7.89 1.74 -10.21
N LYS A 158 -8.33 2.91 -9.77
CA LYS A 158 -8.15 4.17 -10.52
C LYS A 158 -6.70 4.47 -10.88
N ARG A 159 -5.75 4.01 -10.08
CA ARG A 159 -4.31 4.20 -10.32
C ARG A 159 -3.67 3.03 -11.05
N LEU A 160 -4.18 1.82 -10.82
CA LEU A 160 -3.64 0.59 -11.40
C LEU A 160 -4.08 0.39 -12.85
N GLU A 161 -5.35 0.64 -13.17
CA GLU A 161 -5.90 0.37 -14.51
C GLU A 161 -5.07 0.97 -15.65
N PRO A 162 -4.62 2.25 -15.59
CA PRO A 162 -3.75 2.83 -16.62
C PRO A 162 -2.38 2.15 -16.74
N MET A 163 -1.94 1.42 -15.72
CA MET A 163 -0.68 0.69 -15.72
C MET A 163 -0.79 -0.68 -16.40
N LEU A 164 -2.01 -1.23 -16.51
CA LEU A 164 -2.24 -2.55 -17.10
C LEU A 164 -2.20 -2.48 -18.64
N LYS A 165 -1.70 -3.56 -19.24
CA LYS A 165 -1.66 -3.74 -20.71
C LYS A 165 -2.54 -4.93 -21.07
N LYS A 166 -3.30 -4.79 -22.14
CA LYS A 166 -4.09 -5.89 -22.72
C LYS A 166 -3.21 -6.81 -23.53
#